data_0926de6483057f9ac0f925f8bcb85e9f
#
_entry.id   0926de6483057f9ac0f925f8bcb85e9f
#
_cell.length_a   1.000
_cell.length_b   1.000
_cell.length_c   1.000
_cell.angle_alpha   90.00
_cell.angle_beta   90.00
_cell.angle_gamma   90.00
#
_symmetry.space_group_name_H-M   'P 1'
#
loop_
_entity.id
_entity.type
_entity.pdbx_description
1 polymer ?
#
loop_
_entity_poly.entity_id
_entity_poly.type
_entity_poly.pdbx_seq_one_letter_code
_entity_poly.pdbx_strand_id
1 'polypeptide(L)'
;MVSDTKIKNLAFACSVLSIGLVFNVPAKAESVTVYAAASLTNAINDLEKIYEKQNKVEVKTSYAGSSTLAKQIEAGAPADIFISADTQWMDYLQNKKLVATNDRINLLGNRLVLITPKGQSLNIKLDKTTDPNRVFTGKICTGDTKSVPVGKYAKQAFTNLGWWSRIEPKLVETEDVRAALNFVARGECQVGIVYATDAAI
;
A
#
# COMPACT_ATOMS: atom_id res chain seq x y z
N MET A 1 -45.70 -76.42 48.19
CA MET A 1 -46.40 -76.57 46.92
C MET A 1 -46.03 -75.34 46.11
N VAL A 2 -45.19 -75.56 45.14
CA VAL A 2 -44.49 -74.56 44.38
C VAL A 2 -45.16 -74.43 43.04
N SER A 3 -45.31 -73.22 42.50
CA SER A 3 -45.65 -72.98 41.11
C SER A 3 -44.67 -71.97 40.47
N ASP A 4 -43.91 -72.55 39.55
CA ASP A 4 -42.97 -71.76 38.66
C ASP A 4 -43.75 -70.90 37.68
N THR A 5 -43.41 -69.65 37.65
CA THR A 5 -43.86 -68.76 36.56
C THR A 5 -42.63 -68.20 35.81
N LYS A 6 -42.41 -68.69 34.59
CA LYS A 6 -41.37 -68.29 33.68
C LYS A 6 -41.66 -66.85 33.16
N ILE A 7 -40.80 -65.94 33.49
CA ILE A 7 -40.78 -64.59 32.89
C ILE A 7 -39.91 -64.63 31.63
N LYS A 8 -40.54 -64.43 30.49
CA LYS A 8 -39.85 -64.27 29.19
C LYS A 8 -39.24 -62.83 29.07
N ASN A 9 -37.92 -62.80 29.02
CA ASN A 9 -37.21 -61.56 28.73
C ASN A 9 -37.40 -61.17 27.27
N LEU A 10 -38.08 -60.04 27.02
CA LEU A 10 -38.20 -59.42 25.75
C LEU A 10 -37.11 -58.35 25.69
N ALA A 11 -36.01 -58.65 25.01
CA ALA A 11 -34.94 -57.68 24.73
C ALA A 11 -35.39 -56.73 23.61
N PHE A 12 -35.64 -55.45 23.95
CA PHE A 12 -35.95 -54.41 23.03
C PHE A 12 -34.63 -53.80 22.56
N ALA A 13 -34.17 -54.17 21.35
CA ALA A 13 -32.99 -53.56 20.73
C ALA A 13 -33.33 -52.17 20.23
N CYS A 14 -32.94 -51.11 20.95
CA CYS A 14 -33.01 -49.74 20.51
C CYS A 14 -31.83 -49.46 19.59
N SER A 15 -32.00 -49.56 18.27
CA SER A 15 -31.03 -49.05 17.27
C SER A 15 -31.09 -47.55 17.23
N VAL A 16 -30.13 -46.89 17.87
CA VAL A 16 -29.93 -45.44 17.75
C VAL A 16 -29.25 -45.15 16.41
N LEU A 17 -30.04 -44.73 15.44
CA LEU A 17 -29.54 -44.25 14.15
C LEU A 17 -28.93 -42.84 14.35
N SER A 18 -27.62 -42.76 14.56
CA SER A 18 -26.88 -41.49 14.63
C SER A 18 -26.76 -40.89 13.25
N ILE A 19 -27.68 -39.99 12.90
CA ILE A 19 -27.56 -39.15 11.72
C ILE A 19 -26.47 -38.13 12.04
N GLY A 20 -25.26 -38.40 11.55
CA GLY A 20 -24.15 -37.41 11.56
C GLY A 20 -24.50 -36.24 10.67
N LEU A 21 -24.92 -35.10 11.23
CA LEU A 21 -24.96 -33.86 10.53
C LEU A 21 -23.51 -33.45 10.15
N VAL A 22 -23.14 -33.70 8.93
CA VAL A 22 -21.88 -33.13 8.38
C VAL A 22 -22.14 -31.66 8.19
N PHE A 23 -21.72 -30.84 9.15
CA PHE A 23 -21.63 -29.40 8.94
C PHE A 23 -20.56 -29.14 7.87
N ASN A 24 -20.99 -28.91 6.63
CA ASN A 24 -20.13 -28.32 5.61
C ASN A 24 -19.82 -26.88 6.04
N VAL A 25 -18.76 -26.68 6.81
CA VAL A 25 -18.19 -25.36 7.04
C VAL A 25 -17.56 -24.96 5.70
N PRO A 26 -18.06 -23.90 5.03
CA PRO A 26 -17.43 -23.45 3.80
C PRO A 26 -15.96 -23.12 4.13
N ALA A 27 -15.04 -23.76 3.46
CA ALA A 27 -13.62 -23.43 3.56
C ALA A 27 -13.52 -21.94 3.20
N LYS A 28 -13.12 -21.11 4.16
CA LYS A 28 -12.85 -19.68 3.89
C LYS A 28 -11.76 -19.65 2.83
N ALA A 29 -12.05 -19.02 1.71
CA ALA A 29 -11.02 -18.84 0.67
C ALA A 29 -9.80 -18.19 1.32
N GLU A 30 -8.64 -18.76 1.07
CA GLU A 30 -7.38 -18.20 1.55
C GLU A 30 -7.20 -16.83 0.91
N SER A 31 -6.89 -15.80 1.68
CA SER A 31 -6.74 -14.44 1.17
C SER A 31 -5.46 -13.82 1.70
N VAL A 32 -4.79 -13.02 0.86
CA VAL A 32 -3.59 -12.25 1.21
C VAL A 32 -3.92 -10.77 1.10
N THR A 33 -3.67 -10.02 2.16
CA THR A 33 -3.92 -8.58 2.22
C THR A 33 -2.61 -7.80 2.02
N VAL A 34 -2.54 -7.02 0.94
CA VAL A 34 -1.36 -6.25 0.55
C VAL A 34 -1.61 -4.76 0.77
N TYR A 35 -0.82 -4.14 1.62
CA TYR A 35 -0.77 -2.69 1.81
C TYR A 35 0.43 -2.14 1.04
N ALA A 36 0.19 -1.44 -0.06
CA ALA A 36 1.24 -0.97 -0.95
C ALA A 36 1.19 0.54 -1.17
N ALA A 37 2.37 1.16 -1.23
CA ALA A 37 2.49 2.57 -1.59
C ALA A 37 1.74 2.87 -2.89
N ALA A 38 1.04 4.01 -2.96
CA ALA A 38 0.19 4.40 -4.09
C ALA A 38 0.90 4.35 -5.45
N SER A 39 2.20 4.58 -5.50
CA SER A 39 3.02 4.44 -6.71
C SER A 39 3.05 3.03 -7.32
N LEU A 40 2.69 2.01 -6.54
CA LEU A 40 2.70 0.61 -6.96
C LEU A 40 1.35 0.11 -7.48
N THR A 41 0.30 0.95 -7.46
CA THR A 41 -1.07 0.54 -7.80
C THR A 41 -1.16 -0.27 -9.10
N ASN A 42 -0.59 0.22 -10.19
CA ASN A 42 -0.67 -0.48 -11.48
C ASN A 42 0.07 -1.82 -11.45
N ALA A 43 1.30 -1.82 -10.92
CA ALA A 43 2.13 -3.03 -10.87
C ALA A 43 1.53 -4.12 -9.98
N ILE A 44 1.00 -3.75 -8.82
CA ILE A 44 0.38 -4.71 -7.90
C ILE A 44 -0.93 -5.24 -8.48
N ASN A 45 -1.79 -4.38 -9.09
CA ASN A 45 -3.01 -4.84 -9.74
C ASN A 45 -2.75 -5.84 -10.88
N ASP A 46 -1.65 -5.69 -11.60
CA ASP A 46 -1.30 -6.66 -12.65
C ASP A 46 -0.74 -7.96 -12.06
N LEU A 47 0.04 -7.88 -10.99
CA LEU A 47 0.53 -9.06 -10.26
C LEU A 47 -0.62 -9.82 -9.56
N GLU A 48 -1.59 -9.12 -8.96
CA GLU A 48 -2.79 -9.68 -8.36
C GLU A 48 -3.51 -10.61 -9.33
N LYS A 49 -3.84 -10.12 -10.54
CA LYS A 49 -4.53 -10.90 -11.58
C LYS A 49 -3.77 -12.19 -11.94
N ILE A 50 -2.43 -12.11 -12.02
CA ILE A 50 -1.59 -13.26 -12.33
C ILE A 50 -1.57 -14.26 -11.18
N TYR A 51 -1.39 -13.76 -9.96
CA TYR A 51 -1.27 -14.57 -8.75
C TYR A 51 -2.58 -15.32 -8.43
N GLU A 52 -3.71 -14.63 -8.45
CA GLU A 52 -5.04 -15.22 -8.22
C GLU A 52 -5.37 -16.32 -9.23
N LYS A 53 -5.04 -16.09 -10.51
CA LYS A 53 -5.24 -17.10 -11.55
C LYS A 53 -4.42 -18.37 -11.32
N GLN A 54 -3.22 -18.24 -10.74
CA GLN A 54 -2.31 -19.37 -10.54
C GLN A 54 -2.57 -20.11 -9.21
N ASN A 55 -2.96 -19.40 -8.15
CA ASN A 55 -2.94 -19.94 -6.79
C ASN A 55 -4.33 -20.10 -6.16
N LYS A 56 -5.41 -19.62 -6.81
CA LYS A 56 -6.80 -19.65 -6.27
C LYS A 56 -6.92 -18.97 -4.89
N VAL A 57 -6.10 -17.97 -4.64
CA VAL A 57 -6.05 -17.17 -3.42
C VAL A 57 -6.56 -15.78 -3.77
N GLU A 58 -7.46 -15.23 -2.97
CA GLU A 58 -7.95 -13.84 -3.13
C GLU A 58 -6.87 -12.87 -2.66
N VAL A 59 -6.53 -11.86 -3.47
CA VAL A 59 -5.60 -10.78 -3.07
C VAL A 59 -6.41 -9.52 -2.78
N LYS A 60 -6.31 -9.01 -1.54
CA LYS A 60 -6.94 -7.78 -1.10
C LYS A 60 -5.90 -6.68 -1.06
N THR A 61 -6.09 -5.61 -1.82
CA THR A 61 -5.12 -4.53 -1.93
C THR A 61 -5.61 -3.24 -1.28
N SER A 62 -4.70 -2.51 -0.64
CA SER A 62 -4.93 -1.17 -0.12
C SER A 62 -3.79 -0.27 -0.55
N TYR A 63 -4.11 0.86 -1.21
CA TYR A 63 -3.15 1.80 -1.73
C TYR A 63 -3.29 3.16 -1.07
N ALA A 64 -2.20 3.69 -0.54
CA ALA A 64 -2.12 5.04 0.02
C ALA A 64 -0.65 5.49 0.13
N GLY A 65 -0.40 6.66 0.69
CA GLY A 65 0.95 7.03 1.13
C GLY A 65 1.48 6.03 2.15
N SER A 66 2.77 5.68 2.06
CA SER A 66 3.38 4.70 2.99
C SER A 66 3.24 5.10 4.46
N SER A 67 3.21 6.41 4.74
CA SER A 67 2.95 6.95 6.08
C SER A 67 1.57 6.55 6.61
N THR A 68 0.54 6.71 5.79
CA THR A 68 -0.85 6.37 6.12
C THR A 68 -0.99 4.88 6.37
N LEU A 69 -0.47 4.05 5.45
CA LEU A 69 -0.53 2.59 5.57
C LEU A 69 0.21 2.08 6.81
N ALA A 70 1.41 2.62 7.10
CA ALA A 70 2.17 2.24 8.28
C ALA A 70 1.42 2.59 9.58
N LYS A 71 0.72 3.73 9.63
CA LYS A 71 -0.11 4.10 10.77
C LYS A 71 -1.36 3.23 10.90
N GLN A 72 -1.97 2.82 9.81
CA GLN A 72 -3.08 1.86 9.82
C GLN A 72 -2.62 0.49 10.36
N ILE A 73 -1.46 0.00 9.93
CA ILE A 73 -0.87 -1.26 10.43
C ILE A 73 -0.57 -1.14 11.93
N GLU A 74 0.01 -0.03 12.39
CA GLU A 74 0.24 0.23 13.81
C GLU A 74 -1.06 0.21 14.62
N ALA A 75 -2.17 0.70 14.02
CA ALA A 75 -3.49 0.68 14.64
C ALA A 75 -4.21 -0.69 14.55
N GLY A 76 -3.55 -1.73 14.03
CA GLY A 76 -4.08 -3.09 13.96
C GLY A 76 -4.78 -3.45 12.65
N ALA A 77 -4.61 -2.68 11.59
CA ALA A 77 -5.13 -3.05 10.27
C ALA A 77 -4.48 -4.36 9.79
N PRO A 78 -5.27 -5.31 9.23
CA PRO A 78 -4.80 -6.63 8.87
C PRO A 78 -4.02 -6.60 7.55
N ALA A 79 -2.71 -6.37 7.61
CA ALA A 79 -1.82 -6.43 6.46
C ALA A 79 -0.91 -7.65 6.57
N ASP A 80 -0.95 -8.53 5.57
CA ASP A 80 -0.01 -9.66 5.46
C ASP A 80 1.30 -9.21 4.81
N ILE A 81 1.20 -8.25 3.86
CA ILE A 81 2.34 -7.69 3.15
C ILE A 81 2.25 -6.16 3.19
N PHE A 82 3.36 -5.50 3.55
CA PHE A 82 3.52 -4.06 3.44
C PHE A 82 4.64 -3.69 2.48
N ILE A 83 4.35 -2.86 1.47
CA ILE A 83 5.32 -2.40 0.48
C ILE A 83 5.43 -0.88 0.55
N SER A 84 6.48 -0.41 1.20
CA SER A 84 6.75 1.01 1.41
C SER A 84 7.55 1.61 0.24
N ALA A 85 7.28 2.88 -0.08
CA ALA A 85 8.07 3.66 -1.04
C ALA A 85 9.35 4.25 -0.43
N ASP A 86 9.56 4.12 0.88
CA ASP A 86 10.83 4.47 1.55
C ASP A 86 11.19 3.45 2.62
N THR A 87 12.46 3.47 3.02
CA THR A 87 12.96 2.59 4.09
C THR A 87 12.52 3.07 5.47
N GLN A 88 12.21 4.34 5.66
CA GLN A 88 11.93 4.91 6.97
C GLN A 88 10.58 4.43 7.54
N TRP A 89 9.55 4.24 6.71
CA TRP A 89 8.28 3.68 7.16
C TRP A 89 8.38 2.18 7.41
N MET A 90 9.27 1.48 6.72
CA MET A 90 9.61 0.10 7.05
C MET A 90 10.37 0.03 8.39
N ASP A 91 11.38 0.91 8.60
CA ASP A 91 12.10 1.04 9.88
C ASP A 91 11.12 1.34 11.03
N TYR A 92 10.13 2.21 10.78
CA TYR A 92 9.09 2.55 11.74
C TYR A 92 8.33 1.32 12.23
N LEU A 93 7.81 0.49 11.32
CA LEU A 93 7.08 -0.73 11.68
C LEU A 93 7.99 -1.78 12.32
N GLN A 94 9.21 -1.89 11.87
CA GLN A 94 10.21 -2.79 12.46
C GLN A 94 10.54 -2.40 13.91
N ASN A 95 10.72 -1.11 14.19
CA ASN A 95 10.96 -0.60 15.55
C ASN A 95 9.74 -0.83 16.47
N LYS A 96 8.53 -0.89 15.89
CA LYS A 96 7.29 -1.27 16.59
C LYS A 96 7.12 -2.79 16.73
N LYS A 97 8.06 -3.60 16.22
CA LYS A 97 8.01 -5.07 16.20
C LYS A 97 6.82 -5.64 15.41
N LEU A 98 6.31 -4.88 14.44
CA LEU A 98 5.22 -5.30 13.55
C LEU A 98 5.74 -5.93 12.25
N VAL A 99 7.04 -5.78 11.97
CA VAL A 99 7.75 -6.45 10.88
C VAL A 99 9.04 -7.04 11.47
N ALA A 100 9.29 -8.33 11.26
CA ALA A 100 10.51 -8.95 11.71
C ALA A 100 11.69 -8.57 10.80
N THR A 101 12.88 -8.54 11.36
CA THR A 101 14.09 -8.14 10.62
C THR A 101 14.37 -9.03 9.41
N ASN A 102 14.09 -10.34 9.56
CA ASN A 102 14.34 -11.32 8.51
C ASN A 102 13.29 -11.31 7.39
N ASP A 103 12.14 -10.67 7.63
CA ASP A 103 11.04 -10.59 6.67
C ASP A 103 11.11 -9.32 5.80
N ARG A 104 12.15 -8.52 5.99
CA ARG A 104 12.35 -7.28 5.24
C ARG A 104 13.30 -7.47 4.08
N ILE A 105 12.86 -7.02 2.90
CA ILE A 105 13.69 -6.99 1.69
C ILE A 105 13.65 -5.61 1.03
N ASN A 106 14.76 -5.22 0.38
CA ASN A 106 14.79 -4.07 -0.53
C ASN A 106 14.46 -4.57 -1.93
N LEU A 107 13.20 -4.42 -2.33
CA LEU A 107 12.67 -5.05 -3.54
C LEU A 107 12.98 -4.27 -4.82
N LEU A 108 12.80 -2.94 -4.79
CA LEU A 108 12.81 -2.06 -5.96
C LEU A 108 13.50 -0.73 -5.65
N GLY A 109 14.06 -0.09 -6.68
CA GLY A 109 14.49 1.30 -6.66
C GLY A 109 13.59 2.17 -7.54
N ASN A 110 13.61 3.50 -7.31
CA ASN A 110 12.91 4.46 -8.15
C ASN A 110 13.70 5.76 -8.27
N ARG A 111 13.23 6.68 -9.09
CA ARG A 111 13.82 8.02 -9.29
C ARG A 111 12.74 9.07 -9.20
N LEU A 112 13.08 10.24 -8.65
CA LEU A 112 12.23 11.43 -8.75
C LEU A 112 12.35 12.06 -10.13
N VAL A 113 11.24 12.57 -10.62
CA VAL A 113 11.16 13.36 -11.85
C VAL A 113 10.27 14.57 -11.63
N LEU A 114 10.52 15.63 -12.41
CA LEU A 114 9.60 16.75 -12.57
C LEU A 114 8.64 16.43 -13.72
N ILE A 115 7.37 16.68 -13.50
CA ILE A 115 6.32 16.56 -14.51
C ILE A 115 5.58 17.88 -14.67
N THR A 116 5.04 18.10 -15.87
CA THR A 116 4.16 19.22 -16.21
C THR A 116 2.85 18.69 -16.79
N PRO A 117 1.79 19.49 -16.85
CA PRO A 117 0.58 19.12 -17.57
C PRO A 117 0.90 18.73 -19.02
N LYS A 118 0.10 17.82 -19.58
CA LYS A 118 0.28 17.32 -20.95
C LYS A 118 0.34 18.48 -21.95
N GLY A 119 1.33 18.45 -22.84
CA GLY A 119 1.55 19.49 -23.84
C GLY A 119 2.37 20.70 -23.35
N GLN A 120 2.70 20.75 -22.07
CA GLN A 120 3.63 21.75 -21.53
C GLN A 120 5.03 21.13 -21.37
N SER A 121 6.05 21.97 -21.52
CA SER A 121 7.44 21.56 -21.31
C SER A 121 8.12 22.49 -20.31
N LEU A 122 9.02 21.93 -19.53
CA LEU A 122 9.86 22.66 -18.60
C LEU A 122 11.32 22.45 -18.99
N ASN A 123 11.96 23.52 -19.49
CA ASN A 123 13.38 23.48 -19.74
C ASN A 123 14.13 24.00 -18.52
N ILE A 124 14.69 23.08 -17.75
CA ILE A 124 15.38 23.39 -16.49
C ILE A 124 16.65 22.57 -16.33
N LYS A 125 17.70 23.21 -15.89
CA LYS A 125 18.90 22.55 -15.41
C LYS A 125 18.81 22.41 -13.89
N LEU A 126 18.85 21.17 -13.41
CA LEU A 126 18.76 20.86 -11.98
C LEU A 126 20.13 21.00 -11.32
N ASP A 127 20.58 22.22 -11.11
CA ASP A 127 21.84 22.54 -10.46
C ASP A 127 21.73 23.75 -9.52
N LYS A 128 22.77 24.00 -8.75
CA LYS A 128 22.82 25.08 -7.76
C LYS A 128 22.88 26.49 -8.40
N THR A 129 23.18 26.61 -9.68
CA THR A 129 23.30 27.89 -10.39
C THR A 129 21.98 28.39 -10.93
N THR A 130 21.00 27.50 -11.07
CA THR A 130 19.65 27.84 -11.55
C THR A 130 18.85 28.54 -10.45
N ASP A 131 18.24 29.68 -10.78
CA ASP A 131 17.27 30.32 -9.87
C ASP A 131 15.90 29.67 -10.01
N PRO A 132 15.42 28.94 -8.99
CA PRO A 132 14.14 28.25 -9.05
C PRO A 132 12.95 29.20 -9.20
N ASN A 133 13.06 30.47 -8.76
CA ASN A 133 11.96 31.43 -8.88
C ASN A 133 11.66 31.83 -10.34
N ARG A 134 12.67 31.77 -11.22
CA ARG A 134 12.48 32.04 -12.65
C ARG A 134 11.82 30.89 -13.39
N VAL A 135 11.91 29.68 -12.82
CA VAL A 135 11.41 28.46 -13.46
C VAL A 135 10.03 28.08 -12.91
N PHE A 136 9.91 28.09 -11.58
CA PHE A 136 8.67 27.74 -10.92
C PHE A 136 7.88 29.00 -10.56
N THR A 137 7.03 29.43 -11.50
CA THR A 137 6.18 30.62 -11.31
C THR A 137 4.83 30.31 -10.69
N GLY A 138 4.38 29.05 -10.77
CA GLY A 138 3.12 28.56 -10.24
C GLY A 138 3.30 27.58 -9.07
N LYS A 139 2.22 26.88 -8.74
CA LYS A 139 2.18 25.84 -7.69
C LYS A 139 2.97 24.61 -8.10
N ILE A 140 3.56 23.95 -7.12
CA ILE A 140 4.35 22.72 -7.24
C ILE A 140 3.69 21.64 -6.39
N CYS A 141 3.21 20.57 -7.01
CA CYS A 141 2.58 19.46 -6.30
C CYS A 141 3.56 18.34 -5.95
N THR A 142 3.50 17.84 -4.73
CA THR A 142 4.20 16.63 -4.29
C THR A 142 3.51 16.09 -3.03
N GLY A 143 3.91 14.93 -2.54
CA GLY A 143 3.43 14.43 -1.24
C GLY A 143 3.86 15.33 -0.07
N ASP A 144 3.17 15.22 1.06
CA ASP A 144 3.55 15.91 2.31
C ASP A 144 5.03 15.71 2.62
N THR A 145 5.75 16.82 2.76
CA THR A 145 7.24 16.81 2.86
C THR A 145 7.76 16.36 4.22
N LYS A 146 6.88 16.16 5.19
CA LYS A 146 7.22 15.67 6.52
C LYS A 146 7.01 14.17 6.65
N SER A 147 6.02 13.61 5.95
CA SER A 147 5.58 12.23 6.17
C SER A 147 5.55 11.37 4.90
N VAL A 148 5.12 11.89 3.75
CA VAL A 148 4.95 11.09 2.54
C VAL A 148 6.31 10.90 1.84
N PRO A 149 6.67 9.66 1.44
CA PRO A 149 8.00 9.37 0.87
C PRO A 149 8.42 10.30 -0.27
N VAL A 150 7.58 10.50 -1.30
CA VAL A 150 7.91 11.36 -2.43
C VAL A 150 8.17 12.80 -2.00
N GLY A 151 7.40 13.33 -1.05
CA GLY A 151 7.58 14.67 -0.50
C GLY A 151 8.88 14.82 0.29
N LYS A 152 9.22 13.82 1.12
CA LYS A 152 10.49 13.78 1.86
C LYS A 152 11.68 13.77 0.92
N TYR A 153 11.63 12.97 -0.14
CA TYR A 153 12.68 12.93 -1.16
C TYR A 153 12.75 14.23 -1.96
N ALA A 154 11.61 14.84 -2.29
CA ALA A 154 11.56 16.14 -2.96
C ALA A 154 12.22 17.24 -2.11
N LYS A 155 11.88 17.28 -0.80
CA LYS A 155 12.52 18.20 0.16
C LYS A 155 14.03 18.00 0.21
N GLN A 156 14.49 16.75 0.31
CA GLN A 156 15.92 16.43 0.33
C GLN A 156 16.61 16.91 -0.96
N ALA A 157 16.01 16.64 -2.13
CA ALA A 157 16.56 17.06 -3.42
C ALA A 157 16.67 18.60 -3.51
N PHE A 158 15.61 19.32 -3.18
CA PHE A 158 15.62 20.80 -3.21
C PHE A 158 16.53 21.41 -2.17
N THR A 159 16.69 20.77 -0.99
CA THR A 159 17.66 21.19 0.02
C THR A 159 19.09 21.05 -0.51
N ASN A 160 19.41 19.92 -1.15
CA ASN A 160 20.73 19.69 -1.74
C ASN A 160 21.07 20.66 -2.89
N LEU A 161 20.03 21.09 -3.64
CA LEU A 161 20.17 22.14 -4.68
C LEU A 161 20.26 23.56 -4.09
N GLY A 162 19.98 23.77 -2.80
CA GLY A 162 19.89 25.08 -2.17
C GLY A 162 18.60 25.85 -2.56
N TRP A 163 17.55 25.13 -3.01
CA TRP A 163 16.31 25.72 -3.48
C TRP A 163 15.17 25.71 -2.47
N TRP A 164 15.31 24.96 -1.39
CA TRP A 164 14.22 24.65 -0.48
C TRP A 164 13.42 25.89 -0.02
N SER A 165 14.08 26.91 0.51
CA SER A 165 13.40 28.10 1.03
C SER A 165 12.60 28.88 -0.03
N ARG A 166 12.94 28.72 -1.29
CA ARG A 166 12.25 29.37 -2.43
C ARG A 166 11.13 28.53 -3.00
N ILE A 167 11.20 27.20 -2.80
CA ILE A 167 10.21 26.23 -3.31
C ILE A 167 9.11 25.97 -2.29
N GLU A 168 9.47 25.86 -1.01
CA GLU A 168 8.53 25.54 0.09
C GLU A 168 7.24 26.37 0.06
N PRO A 169 7.26 27.72 -0.15
CA PRO A 169 6.05 28.52 -0.19
C PRO A 169 5.12 28.25 -1.40
N LYS A 170 5.62 27.52 -2.41
CA LYS A 170 4.87 27.19 -3.64
C LYS A 170 4.31 25.78 -3.63
N LEU A 171 4.62 25.00 -2.58
CA LEU A 171 4.19 23.62 -2.51
C LEU A 171 2.69 23.47 -2.24
N VAL A 172 2.10 22.53 -2.95
CA VAL A 172 0.80 21.92 -2.64
C VAL A 172 1.10 20.49 -2.26
N GLU A 173 0.96 20.21 -0.98
CA GLU A 173 1.27 18.91 -0.39
C GLU A 173 0.05 17.99 -0.43
N THR A 174 0.25 16.73 -0.79
CA THR A 174 -0.79 15.72 -0.96
C THR A 174 -0.53 14.50 -0.08
N GLU A 175 -1.59 13.71 0.14
CA GLU A 175 -1.53 12.48 0.94
C GLU A 175 -0.68 11.37 0.32
N ASP A 176 -0.49 11.37 -1.00
CA ASP A 176 0.38 10.43 -1.71
C ASP A 176 0.81 10.98 -3.08
N VAL A 177 1.66 10.22 -3.80
CA VAL A 177 2.21 10.62 -5.08
C VAL A 177 1.17 10.65 -6.21
N ARG A 178 0.14 9.79 -6.15
CA ARG A 178 -0.90 9.73 -7.18
C ARG A 178 -1.85 10.92 -7.10
N ALA A 179 -2.13 11.40 -5.90
CA ALA A 179 -2.85 12.66 -5.70
C ALA A 179 -2.06 13.84 -6.30
N ALA A 180 -0.74 13.91 -6.09
CA ALA A 180 0.12 14.92 -6.72
C ALA A 180 0.12 14.84 -8.24
N LEU A 181 0.26 13.63 -8.81
CA LEU A 181 0.17 13.38 -10.25
C LEU A 181 -1.17 13.88 -10.82
N ASN A 182 -2.27 13.54 -10.18
CA ASN A 182 -3.62 13.93 -10.61
C ASN A 182 -3.81 15.46 -10.60
N PHE A 183 -3.28 16.18 -9.62
CA PHE A 183 -3.36 17.64 -9.58
C PHE A 183 -2.60 18.27 -10.75
N VAL A 184 -1.45 17.72 -11.11
CA VAL A 184 -0.72 18.18 -12.32
C VAL A 184 -1.48 17.84 -13.59
N ALA A 185 -2.01 16.62 -13.71
CA ALA A 185 -2.77 16.19 -14.89
C ALA A 185 -4.00 17.07 -15.15
N ARG A 186 -4.64 17.58 -14.08
CA ARG A 186 -5.77 18.51 -14.16
C ARG A 186 -5.36 19.99 -14.33
N GLY A 187 -4.05 20.28 -14.37
CA GLY A 187 -3.55 21.65 -14.50
C GLY A 187 -3.64 22.52 -13.23
N GLU A 188 -3.91 21.91 -12.06
CA GLU A 188 -4.01 22.62 -10.77
C GLU A 188 -2.63 23.00 -10.23
N CYS A 189 -1.57 22.29 -10.66
CA CYS A 189 -0.18 22.62 -10.42
C CYS A 189 0.58 22.77 -11.74
N GLN A 190 1.46 23.78 -11.77
CA GLN A 190 2.38 23.99 -12.90
C GLN A 190 3.34 22.81 -13.08
N VAL A 191 3.82 22.28 -11.96
CA VAL A 191 4.83 21.22 -11.90
C VAL A 191 4.47 20.25 -10.81
N GLY A 192 4.80 18.98 -11.01
CA GLY A 192 4.77 17.96 -9.94
C GLY A 192 6.11 17.30 -9.75
N ILE A 193 6.37 16.87 -8.53
CA ILE A 193 7.46 15.96 -8.22
C ILE A 193 6.84 14.61 -7.90
N VAL A 194 7.14 13.63 -8.74
CA VAL A 194 6.61 12.27 -8.67
C VAL A 194 7.73 11.26 -8.92
N TYR A 195 7.44 9.98 -8.87
CA TYR A 195 8.40 8.97 -9.31
C TYR A 195 8.35 8.77 -10.83
N ALA A 196 9.46 8.32 -11.40
CA ALA A 196 9.56 8.06 -12.84
C ALA A 196 8.51 7.04 -13.32
N THR A 197 8.16 6.07 -12.48
CA THR A 197 7.11 5.08 -12.76
C THR A 197 5.70 5.69 -12.80
N ASP A 198 5.43 6.72 -11.99
CA ASP A 198 4.15 7.44 -12.02
C ASP A 198 4.04 8.34 -13.25
N ALA A 199 5.15 8.90 -13.70
CA ALA A 199 5.18 9.73 -14.90
C ALA A 199 4.99 8.94 -16.21
N ALA A 200 5.11 7.62 -16.17
CA ALA A 200 5.01 6.74 -17.33
C ALA A 200 3.59 6.21 -17.61
N ILE A 201 2.60 6.59 -16.81
CA ILE A 201 1.21 6.12 -16.90
C ILE A 201 0.26 7.15 -17.47
#